data_f56cceb3cb7f16848d1987b1a7607940
#
_entry.id   f56cceb3cb7f16848d1987b1a7607940
#
_cell.length_a   1.000
_cell.length_b   1.000
_cell.length_c   1.000
_cell.angle_alpha   90.00
_cell.angle_beta   90.00
_cell.angle_gamma   90.00
#
_symmetry.space_group_name_H-M   'P 1'
#
loop_
_entity.id
_entity.type
_entity.pdbx_description
1 polymer ?
#
loop_
_entity_poly.entity_id
_entity_poly.type
_entity_poly.pdbx_seq_one_letter_code
_entity_poly.pdbx_strand_id
1 'polypeptide(L)'
;SKESGVFGEFILPILKERCADCHGEDKQKAKLRLDSLAATLKGADGEAIVVSGKPDESSLYTRVILPADHDDRMPPKGDLLSKAQTDLIKLWITSGAE
;
A
#
# COMPACT_ATOMS: atom_id res chain seq x y z
N SER A 1 13.99 13.46 -7.05
CA SER A 1 13.00 13.31 -5.99
C SER A 1 13.08 11.93 -5.36
N LYS A 2 12.84 11.86 -4.08
CA LYS A 2 12.79 10.57 -3.37
C LYS A 2 11.65 9.70 -3.84
N GLU A 3 10.64 10.31 -4.46
CA GLU A 3 9.47 9.61 -4.94
C GLU A 3 9.59 9.18 -6.40
N SER A 4 10.77 9.38 -7.01
CA SER A 4 11.03 8.92 -8.37
C SER A 4 11.35 7.43 -8.37
N GLY A 5 11.43 6.83 -9.56
CA GLY A 5 11.65 5.40 -9.70
C GLY A 5 10.36 4.61 -9.62
N VAL A 6 10.44 3.33 -9.26
CA VAL A 6 9.28 2.43 -9.30
C VAL A 6 8.18 2.92 -8.34
N PHE A 7 8.54 3.29 -7.13
CA PHE A 7 7.53 3.77 -6.18
C PHE A 7 6.83 5.01 -6.72
N GLY A 8 7.59 6.04 -7.11
CA GLY A 8 7.01 7.31 -7.56
C GLY A 8 6.19 7.17 -8.83
N GLU A 9 6.63 6.35 -9.77
CA GLU A 9 5.95 6.22 -11.06
C GLU A 9 4.75 5.27 -11.02
N PHE A 10 4.83 4.18 -10.27
CA PHE A 10 3.83 3.11 -10.37
C PHE A 10 3.07 2.86 -9.08
N ILE A 11 3.70 2.99 -7.93
CA ILE A 11 3.06 2.64 -6.67
C ILE A 11 2.34 3.83 -6.03
N LEU A 12 3.01 4.99 -5.99
CA LEU A 12 2.42 6.18 -5.37
C LEU A 12 1.08 6.57 -6.02
N PRO A 13 0.91 6.56 -7.35
CA PRO A 13 -0.39 6.83 -7.95
C PRO A 13 -1.49 5.89 -7.48
N ILE A 14 -1.18 4.60 -7.32
CA ILE A 14 -2.15 3.62 -6.79
C ILE A 14 -2.54 3.98 -5.37
N LEU A 15 -1.56 4.26 -4.51
CA LEU A 15 -1.82 4.59 -3.12
C LEU A 15 -2.62 5.88 -2.98
N LYS A 16 -2.30 6.91 -3.77
CA LYS A 16 -3.04 8.16 -3.74
C LYS A 16 -4.48 8.01 -4.21
N GLU A 17 -4.69 7.25 -5.26
CA GLU A 17 -6.02 7.05 -5.82
C GLU A 17 -6.89 6.14 -4.94
N ARG A 18 -6.31 5.08 -4.38
CA ARG A 18 -7.08 4.00 -3.75
C ARG A 18 -7.00 3.95 -2.23
N CYS A 19 -6.01 4.60 -1.63
CA CYS A 19 -5.72 4.42 -0.21
C CYS A 19 -5.67 5.74 0.58
N ALA A 20 -5.22 6.83 -0.04
CA ALA A 20 -4.92 8.07 0.67
C ALA A 20 -6.15 8.79 1.24
N ASP A 21 -7.35 8.49 0.76
CA ASP A 21 -8.57 9.07 1.35
C ASP A 21 -8.70 8.71 2.83
N CYS A 22 -8.25 7.51 3.20
CA CYS A 22 -8.29 7.03 4.59
C CYS A 22 -6.91 7.02 5.26
N HIS A 23 -5.85 6.95 4.45
CA HIS A 23 -4.46 6.81 4.93
C HIS A 23 -3.57 7.88 4.31
N GLY A 24 -3.97 9.14 4.44
CA GLY A 24 -3.25 10.27 3.87
C GLY A 24 -3.02 11.37 4.91
N GLU A 25 -2.73 12.56 4.42
CA GLU A 25 -2.43 13.70 5.27
C GLU A 25 -3.63 14.11 6.15
N ASP A 26 -4.85 14.11 5.56
CA ASP A 26 -6.05 14.56 6.26
C ASP A 26 -6.69 13.49 7.14
N LYS A 27 -6.58 12.23 6.72
CA LYS A 27 -7.06 11.08 7.49
C LYS A 27 -5.95 10.06 7.61
N GLN A 28 -5.74 9.57 8.82
CA GLN A 28 -4.69 8.60 9.10
C GLN A 28 -5.26 7.43 9.90
N LYS A 29 -6.24 6.73 9.28
CA LYS A 29 -6.84 5.55 9.91
C LYS A 29 -5.78 4.53 10.24
N ALA A 30 -5.87 3.91 11.41
CA ALA A 30 -4.86 2.99 11.95
C ALA A 30 -3.48 3.66 12.10
N LYS A 31 -3.44 5.00 12.17
CA LYS A 31 -2.22 5.79 12.25
C LYS A 31 -1.28 5.53 11.08
N LEU A 32 -1.86 5.31 9.90
CA LEU A 32 -1.13 4.98 8.67
C LEU A 32 -1.28 6.09 7.64
N ARG A 33 -0.17 6.49 7.05
CA ARG A 33 -0.15 7.37 5.88
C ARG A 33 0.48 6.63 4.70
N LEU A 34 -0.13 6.78 3.53
CA LEU A 34 0.33 6.14 2.30
C LEU A 34 0.56 7.14 1.17
N ASP A 35 0.81 8.40 1.52
CA ASP A 35 0.99 9.48 0.54
C ASP A 35 2.47 9.77 0.25
N SER A 36 3.39 8.99 0.79
CA SER A 36 4.82 9.09 0.48
C SER A 36 5.52 7.75 0.73
N LEU A 37 6.69 7.58 0.15
CA LEU A 37 7.51 6.38 0.38
C LEU A 37 7.90 6.27 1.87
N ALA A 38 8.39 7.35 2.44
CA ALA A 38 8.82 7.35 3.84
C ALA A 38 7.68 6.96 4.78
N ALA A 39 6.49 7.54 4.58
CA ALA A 39 5.34 7.24 5.41
C ALA A 39 4.87 5.78 5.23
N THR A 40 4.90 5.28 3.99
CA THR A 40 4.52 3.90 3.70
C THR A 40 5.47 2.92 4.38
N LEU A 41 6.77 3.18 4.34
CA LEU A 41 7.76 2.31 4.97
C LEU A 41 7.75 2.42 6.50
N LYS A 42 7.30 3.55 7.05
CA LYS A 42 7.15 3.73 8.48
C LYS A 42 6.07 2.81 9.06
N GLY A 43 5.02 2.56 8.28
CA GLY A 43 3.96 1.65 8.69
C GLY A 43 2.88 2.28 9.56
N ALA A 44 2.10 1.42 10.21
CA ALA A 44 0.94 1.81 11.01
C ALA A 44 1.27 1.71 12.49
N ASP A 45 1.24 2.84 13.20
CA ASP A 45 1.45 2.90 14.65
C ASP A 45 2.74 2.17 15.08
N GLY A 46 3.81 2.37 14.32
CA GLY A 46 5.11 1.77 14.62
C GLY A 46 5.30 0.36 14.09
N GLU A 47 4.28 -0.24 13.47
CA GLU A 47 4.38 -1.57 12.89
C GLU A 47 4.54 -1.50 11.38
N ALA A 48 5.53 -2.21 10.85
CA ALA A 48 5.77 -2.24 9.41
C ALA A 48 4.63 -2.96 8.69
N ILE A 49 4.20 -2.38 7.56
CA ILE A 49 3.21 -3.00 6.68
C ILE A 49 3.86 -3.49 5.38
N VAL A 50 5.13 -3.20 5.20
CA VAL A 50 5.93 -3.63 4.05
C VAL A 50 7.19 -4.31 4.59
N VAL A 51 7.39 -5.56 4.20
CA VAL A 51 8.62 -6.30 4.51
C VAL A 51 9.37 -6.47 3.20
N SER A 52 10.50 -5.80 3.07
CA SER A 52 11.29 -5.78 1.84
C SER A 52 11.57 -7.19 1.33
N GLY A 53 11.26 -7.44 0.07
CA GLY A 53 11.48 -8.75 -0.57
C GLY A 53 10.45 -9.82 -0.22
N LYS A 54 9.48 -9.51 0.67
CA LYS A 54 8.53 -10.51 1.17
C LYS A 54 7.08 -10.01 1.08
N PRO A 55 6.48 -10.04 -0.11
CA PRO A 55 5.10 -9.57 -0.25
C PRO A 55 4.09 -10.37 0.59
N ASP A 56 4.30 -11.67 0.76
CA ASP A 56 3.39 -12.51 1.55
C ASP A 56 3.40 -12.16 3.04
N GLU A 57 4.43 -11.47 3.52
CA GLU A 57 4.53 -11.00 4.90
C GLU A 57 4.23 -9.50 5.02
N SER A 58 3.87 -8.85 3.90
CA SER A 58 3.58 -7.42 3.85
C SER A 58 2.08 -7.20 3.86
N SER A 59 1.54 -6.67 4.97
CA SER A 59 0.09 -6.45 5.11
C SER A 59 -0.44 -5.47 4.06
N LEU A 60 0.39 -4.54 3.58
CA LEU A 60 -0.02 -3.67 2.48
C LEU A 60 -0.49 -4.49 1.28
N TYR A 61 0.24 -5.55 0.94
CA TYR A 61 -0.12 -6.42 -0.18
C TYR A 61 -1.21 -7.42 0.19
N THR A 62 -1.07 -8.10 1.33
CA THR A 62 -1.99 -9.18 1.67
C THR A 62 -3.43 -8.70 1.86
N ARG A 63 -3.62 -7.48 2.36
CA ARG A 63 -4.97 -6.93 2.53
C ARG A 63 -5.64 -6.55 1.21
N VAL A 64 -4.86 -6.07 0.23
CA VAL A 64 -5.46 -5.64 -1.05
C VAL A 64 -5.82 -6.80 -1.96
N ILE A 65 -5.34 -8.02 -1.67
CA ILE A 65 -5.69 -9.21 -2.45
C ILE A 65 -6.75 -10.08 -1.77
N LEU A 66 -7.27 -9.67 -0.61
CA LEU A 66 -8.33 -10.41 0.06
C LEU A 66 -9.64 -10.36 -0.74
N PRO A 67 -10.51 -11.39 -0.62
CA PRO A 67 -11.81 -11.38 -1.28
C PRO A 67 -12.67 -10.18 -0.89
N ALA A 68 -13.59 -9.81 -1.77
CA ALA A 68 -14.44 -8.64 -1.56
C ALA A 68 -15.28 -8.71 -0.29
N ASP A 69 -15.64 -9.90 0.17
CA ASP A 69 -16.42 -10.10 1.37
C ASP A 69 -15.61 -10.31 2.64
N HIS A 70 -14.28 -10.19 2.55
CA HIS A 70 -13.43 -10.34 3.73
C HIS A 70 -13.40 -9.05 4.55
N ASP A 71 -13.57 -9.18 5.88
CA ASP A 71 -13.61 -8.01 6.78
C ASP A 71 -12.34 -7.18 6.78
N ASP A 72 -11.20 -7.80 6.53
CA ASP A 72 -9.89 -7.14 6.55
C ASP A 72 -9.41 -6.65 5.19
N ARG A 73 -10.24 -6.76 4.16
CA ARG A 73 -9.83 -6.30 2.83
C ARG A 73 -9.56 -4.80 2.81
N MET A 74 -8.70 -4.37 1.90
CA MET A 74 -8.45 -2.95 1.65
C MET A 74 -8.52 -2.68 0.15
N PRO A 75 -9.17 -1.60 -0.27
CA PRO A 75 -10.01 -0.70 0.53
C PRO A 75 -11.25 -1.44 1.07
N PRO A 76 -11.80 -1.01 2.21
CA PRO A 76 -12.90 -1.75 2.86
C PRO A 76 -14.24 -1.60 2.15
N LYS A 77 -14.35 -0.61 1.28
CA LYS A 77 -15.59 -0.31 0.53
C LYS A 77 -15.23 -0.02 -0.92
N GLY A 78 -16.21 -0.17 -1.79
CA GLY A 78 -16.04 0.11 -3.21
C GLY A 78 -15.29 -0.99 -3.92
N ASP A 79 -14.75 -0.65 -5.08
CA ASP A 79 -14.06 -1.62 -5.92
C ASP A 79 -12.72 -2.04 -5.33
N LEU A 80 -12.39 -3.32 -5.51
CA LEU A 80 -11.06 -3.81 -5.19
C LEU A 80 -10.05 -3.25 -6.20
N LEU A 81 -8.77 -3.25 -5.80
CA LEU A 81 -7.71 -2.95 -6.75
C LEU A 81 -7.72 -3.98 -7.88
N SER A 82 -7.35 -3.55 -9.08
CA SER A 82 -7.23 -4.46 -10.22
C SER A 82 -6.03 -5.40 -10.01
N LYS A 83 -6.04 -6.52 -10.75
CA LYS A 83 -4.91 -7.43 -10.71
C LYS A 83 -3.61 -6.73 -11.14
N ALA A 84 -3.69 -5.85 -12.13
CA ALA A 84 -2.52 -5.09 -12.56
C ALA A 84 -1.97 -4.22 -11.42
N GLN A 85 -2.84 -3.59 -10.64
CA GLN A 85 -2.44 -2.76 -9.50
C GLN A 85 -1.82 -3.61 -8.38
N THR A 86 -2.43 -4.73 -8.04
CA THR A 86 -1.89 -5.60 -6.99
C THR A 86 -0.58 -6.26 -7.43
N ASP A 87 -0.45 -6.62 -8.71
CA ASP A 87 0.79 -7.17 -9.24
C ASP A 87 1.94 -6.17 -9.18
N LEU A 88 1.66 -4.88 -9.43
CA LEU A 88 2.67 -3.82 -9.31
C LEU A 88 3.16 -3.67 -7.87
N ILE A 89 2.24 -3.71 -6.91
CA ILE A 89 2.59 -3.64 -5.49
C ILE A 89 3.47 -4.84 -5.12
N LYS A 90 3.07 -6.03 -5.54
CA LYS A 90 3.85 -7.25 -5.30
C LYS A 90 5.25 -7.16 -5.88
N LEU A 91 5.35 -6.71 -7.12
CA LEU A 91 6.65 -6.56 -7.79
C LEU A 91 7.54 -5.57 -7.06
N TRP A 92 6.97 -4.43 -6.67
CA TRP A 92 7.71 -3.42 -5.93
C TRP A 92 8.28 -3.98 -4.61
N ILE A 93 7.45 -4.67 -3.84
CA ILE A 93 7.89 -5.26 -2.57
C ILE A 93 8.96 -6.33 -2.81
N THR A 94 8.72 -7.20 -3.79
CA THR A 94 9.67 -8.28 -4.14
C THR A 94 11.04 -7.70 -4.54
N SER A 95 11.04 -6.54 -5.19
CA SER A 95 12.28 -5.89 -5.66
C SER A 95 12.99 -5.09 -4.57
N GLY A 96 12.48 -5.09 -3.34
CA GLY A 96 13.15 -4.43 -2.22
C GLY A 96 12.42 -3.22 -1.65
N ALA A 97 11.27 -2.85 -2.18
CA ALA A 97 10.44 -1.75 -1.68
C ALA A 97 11.19 -0.40 -1.67
N GLU A 98 11.88 -0.10 -2.74
CA GLU A 98 12.66 1.15 -2.85
C GLU A 98 12.02 2.20 -3.73
#